data_6e39d865a73f4342a317b52aa12411cb
#
_entry.id   6e39d865a73f4342a317b52aa12411cb
#
_cell.length_a   1.000
_cell.length_b   1.000
_cell.length_c   1.000
_cell.angle_alpha   90.00
_cell.angle_beta   90.00
_cell.angle_gamma   90.00
#
_symmetry.space_group_name_H-M   'P 1'
#
loop_
_entity.id
_entity.type
_entity.pdbx_description
1 polymer ?
#
loop_
_entity_poly.entity_id
_entity_poly.type
_entity_poly.pdbx_seq_one_letter_code
_entity_poly.pdbx_strand_id
1 'polypeptide(L)'
;MEILSRVHAKNFVEWAKDKPEVIVLSADLTSSTEIDLFRDTYPKRFFSMGMAEQNLMGFAGGLAREGFVPCIHTFAVFIYRRAYDQICDSIAYPNLRARFFGFLPGVTTPGGATHQAIEDLSIMRSLPNMTVVECGDATDVESVLDAIHNVDGPVYVRMLRGEIPRLFAKEEKMQISRARVLSQGDDVTLISTGICTEEAMRATKVLRERGVSIQHLHVTTLKPFSDPLVLESLAKAKRGVITMENHTVIGGVGTATAERMAEHGIGKKLVKIGLQDTFIHGASKPYLMR
;
A
#
# COMPACT_ATOMS: atom_id res chain seq x y z
N MET A 1 -8.43 -20.79 -5.91
CA MET A 1 -7.80 -19.45 -5.83
C MET A 1 -6.57 -19.47 -6.73
N GLU A 2 -6.49 -18.55 -7.67
CA GLU A 2 -5.35 -18.42 -8.59
C GLU A 2 -4.16 -17.80 -7.84
N ILE A 3 -2.96 -18.37 -8.01
CA ILE A 3 -1.71 -17.81 -7.49
C ILE A 3 -0.87 -17.35 -8.67
N LEU A 4 -0.42 -16.12 -8.65
CA LEU A 4 0.35 -15.49 -9.71
C LEU A 4 1.75 -15.12 -9.21
N SER A 5 2.74 -15.29 -10.08
CA SER A 5 4.14 -15.00 -9.76
C SER A 5 4.67 -13.84 -10.61
N ARG A 6 5.46 -12.96 -9.97
CA ARG A 6 6.14 -11.84 -10.62
C ARG A 6 5.19 -10.94 -11.41
N VAL A 7 4.04 -10.64 -10.81
CA VAL A 7 2.98 -9.84 -11.44
C VAL A 7 3.50 -8.45 -11.77
N HIS A 8 4.16 -7.79 -10.81
CA HIS A 8 4.69 -6.45 -10.99
C HIS A 8 5.70 -6.37 -12.14
N ALA A 9 6.65 -7.32 -12.22
CA ALA A 9 7.69 -7.30 -13.23
C ALA A 9 7.14 -7.27 -14.67
N LYS A 10 6.16 -8.14 -14.95
CA LYS A 10 5.52 -8.24 -16.27
C LYS A 10 4.67 -7.02 -16.57
N ASN A 11 3.86 -6.62 -15.58
CA ASN A 11 2.95 -5.50 -15.71
C ASN A 11 3.70 -4.18 -15.92
N PHE A 12 4.79 -3.94 -15.18
CA PHE A 12 5.54 -2.69 -15.25
C PHE A 12 6.21 -2.47 -16.62
N VAL A 13 6.76 -3.52 -17.21
CA VAL A 13 7.39 -3.45 -18.55
C VAL A 13 6.37 -3.07 -19.62
N GLU A 14 5.20 -3.73 -19.62
CA GLU A 14 4.17 -3.45 -20.60
C GLU A 14 3.57 -2.06 -20.39
N TRP A 15 3.27 -1.70 -19.14
CA TRP A 15 2.73 -0.39 -18.79
C TRP A 15 3.67 0.77 -19.17
N ALA A 16 4.99 0.61 -19.01
CA ALA A 16 5.98 1.65 -19.29
C ALA A 16 6.36 1.77 -20.78
N LYS A 17 5.86 0.89 -21.64
CA LYS A 17 6.22 0.81 -23.06
C LYS A 17 6.03 2.13 -23.79
N ASP A 18 4.86 2.74 -23.60
CA ASP A 18 4.45 3.98 -24.28
C ASP A 18 4.61 5.23 -23.39
N LYS A 19 5.44 5.14 -22.35
CA LYS A 19 5.68 6.21 -21.36
C LYS A 19 7.18 6.51 -21.23
N PRO A 20 7.77 7.22 -22.21
CA PRO A 20 9.20 7.51 -22.22
C PRO A 20 9.67 8.36 -21.03
N GLU A 21 8.77 9.10 -20.39
CA GLU A 21 9.03 9.91 -19.20
C GLU A 21 9.26 9.06 -17.93
N VAL A 22 8.88 7.78 -17.94
CA VAL A 22 9.08 6.87 -16.81
C VAL A 22 10.55 6.45 -16.72
N ILE A 23 11.20 6.81 -15.62
CA ILE A 23 12.57 6.46 -15.28
C ILE A 23 12.56 5.61 -14.00
N VAL A 24 13.26 4.50 -13.98
CA VAL A 24 13.35 3.62 -12.81
C VAL A 24 14.65 3.84 -12.05
N LEU A 25 14.52 4.00 -10.74
CA LEU A 25 15.63 4.10 -9.80
C LEU A 25 15.57 2.91 -8.83
N SER A 26 16.67 2.20 -8.66
CA SER A 26 16.78 1.05 -7.74
C SER A 26 17.90 1.28 -6.73
N ALA A 27 17.62 0.94 -5.46
CA ALA A 27 18.60 0.95 -4.37
C ALA A 27 19.26 -0.43 -4.21
N ASP A 28 19.84 -0.96 -5.28
CA ASP A 28 20.52 -2.27 -5.35
C ASP A 28 19.64 -3.49 -4.99
N LEU A 29 18.33 -3.36 -5.17
CA LEU A 29 17.33 -4.40 -4.89
C LEU A 29 16.54 -4.81 -6.14
N THR A 30 17.15 -4.72 -7.32
CA THR A 30 16.50 -4.86 -8.62
C THR A 30 15.64 -6.12 -8.74
N SER A 31 16.23 -7.31 -8.51
CA SER A 31 15.48 -8.57 -8.58
C SER A 31 14.51 -8.75 -7.41
N SER A 32 14.90 -8.25 -6.22
CA SER A 32 14.08 -8.33 -5.01
C SER A 32 12.84 -7.46 -5.07
N THR A 33 12.79 -6.46 -5.93
CA THR A 33 11.65 -5.58 -6.17
C THR A 33 10.99 -5.83 -7.53
N GLU A 34 11.31 -6.96 -8.16
CA GLU A 34 10.71 -7.42 -9.43
C GLU A 34 10.82 -6.39 -10.58
N ILE A 35 11.92 -5.61 -10.63
CA ILE A 35 12.13 -4.58 -11.67
C ILE A 35 13.26 -4.96 -12.65
N ASP A 36 13.80 -6.15 -12.54
CA ASP A 36 14.85 -6.68 -13.41
C ASP A 36 14.43 -6.79 -14.88
N LEU A 37 13.18 -7.17 -15.18
CA LEU A 37 12.69 -7.20 -16.56
C LEU A 37 12.67 -5.81 -17.19
N PHE A 38 12.35 -4.76 -16.43
CA PHE A 38 12.40 -3.38 -16.95
C PHE A 38 13.84 -2.96 -17.22
N ARG A 39 14.77 -3.25 -16.31
CA ARG A 39 16.21 -2.99 -16.53
C ARG A 39 16.69 -3.61 -17.85
N ASP A 40 16.33 -4.88 -18.08
CA ASP A 40 16.81 -5.63 -19.24
C ASP A 40 16.15 -5.18 -20.55
N THR A 41 14.88 -4.70 -20.47
CA THR A 41 14.12 -4.23 -21.64
C THR A 41 14.45 -2.76 -21.97
N TYR A 42 14.61 -1.91 -20.98
CA TYR A 42 14.82 -0.46 -21.13
C TYR A 42 16.05 0.05 -20.35
N PRO A 43 17.27 -0.46 -20.66
CA PRO A 43 18.47 -0.18 -19.87
C PRO A 43 18.84 1.31 -19.79
N LYS A 44 18.46 2.12 -20.78
CA LYS A 44 18.68 3.58 -20.78
C LYS A 44 17.75 4.37 -19.86
N ARG A 45 16.69 3.74 -19.36
CA ARG A 45 15.71 4.32 -18.43
C ARG A 45 15.81 3.71 -17.02
N PHE A 46 16.86 2.95 -16.74
CA PHE A 46 17.12 2.30 -15.48
C PHE A 46 18.44 2.75 -14.86
N PHE A 47 18.41 3.15 -13.58
CA PHE A 47 19.59 3.55 -12.83
C PHE A 47 19.65 2.78 -11.51
N SER A 48 20.74 2.03 -11.30
CA SER A 48 21.07 1.48 -9.99
C SER A 48 21.87 2.53 -9.22
N MET A 49 21.30 3.01 -8.12
CA MET A 49 21.89 4.08 -7.31
C MET A 49 22.72 3.53 -6.13
N GLY A 50 22.84 2.20 -6.01
CA GLY A 50 23.43 1.55 -4.85
C GLY A 50 22.58 1.70 -3.58
N MET A 51 23.09 1.24 -2.45
CA MET A 51 22.44 1.38 -1.14
C MET A 51 22.59 2.81 -0.59
N ALA A 52 22.14 3.79 -1.35
CA ALA A 52 22.28 5.22 -1.07
C ALA A 52 20.92 5.93 -1.21
N GLU A 53 19.94 5.54 -0.41
CA GLU A 53 18.54 5.94 -0.55
C GLU A 53 18.36 7.47 -0.45
N GLN A 54 19.13 8.17 0.36
CA GLN A 54 19.10 9.63 0.42
C GLN A 54 19.48 10.27 -0.93
N ASN A 55 20.60 9.81 -1.51
CA ASN A 55 21.03 10.27 -2.83
C ASN A 55 20.01 9.91 -3.92
N LEU A 56 19.44 8.70 -3.84
CA LEU A 56 18.40 8.23 -4.76
C LEU A 56 17.18 9.16 -4.74
N MET A 57 16.71 9.57 -3.56
CA MET A 57 15.54 10.44 -3.44
C MET A 57 15.84 11.88 -3.91
N GLY A 58 17.02 12.41 -3.60
CA GLY A 58 17.46 13.71 -4.15
C GLY A 58 17.55 13.69 -5.68
N PHE A 59 18.12 12.63 -6.25
CA PHE A 59 18.20 12.43 -7.70
C PHE A 59 16.81 12.31 -8.34
N ALA A 60 15.89 11.55 -7.70
CA ALA A 60 14.50 11.44 -8.13
C ALA A 60 13.79 12.81 -8.16
N GLY A 61 14.01 13.65 -7.15
CA GLY A 61 13.50 15.02 -7.12
C GLY A 61 14.02 15.87 -8.29
N GLY A 62 15.31 15.74 -8.63
CA GLY A 62 15.90 16.38 -9.80
C GLY A 62 15.25 15.94 -11.11
N LEU A 63 15.11 14.64 -11.33
CA LEU A 63 14.44 14.08 -12.52
C LEU A 63 12.98 14.55 -12.64
N ALA A 64 12.25 14.58 -11.54
CA ALA A 64 10.86 15.01 -11.54
C ALA A 64 10.70 16.50 -11.88
N ARG A 65 11.67 17.36 -11.52
CA ARG A 65 11.72 18.78 -11.92
C ARG A 65 11.95 18.96 -13.41
N GLU A 66 12.67 18.03 -14.03
CA GLU A 66 12.90 18.00 -15.49
C GLU A 66 11.75 17.35 -16.28
N GLY A 67 10.63 17.02 -15.62
CA GLY A 67 9.43 16.51 -16.26
C GLY A 67 9.37 14.98 -16.39
N PHE A 68 10.34 14.25 -15.88
CA PHE A 68 10.30 12.80 -15.80
C PHE A 68 9.37 12.32 -14.65
N VAL A 69 9.01 11.05 -14.71
CA VAL A 69 8.28 10.36 -13.64
C VAL A 69 9.20 9.29 -13.04
N PRO A 70 10.01 9.65 -12.02
CA PRO A 70 10.87 8.67 -11.36
C PRO A 70 10.04 7.66 -10.60
N CYS A 71 10.29 6.39 -10.87
CA CYS A 71 9.71 5.22 -10.22
C CYS A 71 10.77 4.55 -9.35
N ILE A 72 10.67 4.75 -8.05
CA ILE A 72 11.64 4.30 -7.05
C ILE A 72 11.28 2.90 -6.57
N HIS A 73 12.19 1.94 -6.71
CA HIS A 73 12.00 0.56 -6.30
C HIS A 73 13.01 0.15 -5.23
N THR A 74 12.52 -0.04 -4.01
CA THR A 74 13.30 -0.58 -2.89
C THR A 74 12.35 -1.21 -1.85
N PHE A 75 12.89 -1.75 -0.74
CA PHE A 75 12.01 -2.20 0.33
C PHE A 75 11.36 -1.02 1.04
N ALA A 76 10.12 -1.22 1.46
CA ALA A 76 9.31 -0.19 2.11
C ALA A 76 10.06 0.49 3.27
N VAL A 77 10.71 -0.31 4.12
CA VAL A 77 11.50 0.15 5.28
C VAL A 77 12.63 1.12 4.89
N PHE A 78 13.25 0.94 3.72
CA PHE A 78 14.39 1.76 3.30
C PHE A 78 13.94 3.08 2.65
N ILE A 79 12.73 3.13 2.11
CA ILE A 79 12.15 4.38 1.58
C ILE A 79 12.07 5.41 2.71
N TYR A 80 11.33 5.11 3.78
CA TYR A 80 11.02 6.12 4.77
C TYR A 80 12.07 6.28 5.88
N ARG A 81 12.69 5.18 6.36
CA ARG A 81 13.65 5.29 7.47
C ARG A 81 14.95 5.96 7.10
N ARG A 82 15.40 5.76 5.85
CA ARG A 82 16.72 6.28 5.43
C ARG A 82 16.68 7.62 4.74
N ALA A 83 15.56 7.99 4.10
CA ALA A 83 15.53 9.12 3.19
C ALA A 83 14.26 9.99 3.35
N TYR A 84 13.64 9.97 4.52
CA TYR A 84 12.41 10.72 4.76
C TYR A 84 12.57 12.22 4.53
N ASP A 85 13.68 12.80 4.98
CA ASP A 85 14.00 14.22 4.79
C ASP A 85 14.07 14.59 3.29
N GLN A 86 14.76 13.79 2.48
CA GLN A 86 14.86 14.02 1.03
C GLN A 86 13.52 13.82 0.33
N ILE A 87 12.68 12.88 0.77
CA ILE A 87 11.31 12.72 0.25
C ILE A 87 10.50 13.98 0.57
N CYS A 88 10.61 14.49 1.81
CA CYS A 88 9.92 15.69 2.25
C CYS A 88 10.31 16.91 1.42
N ASP A 89 11.57 17.26 1.43
CA ASP A 89 12.05 18.55 0.89
C ASP A 89 12.25 18.53 -0.63
N SER A 90 12.76 17.42 -1.17
CA SER A 90 13.09 17.35 -2.60
C SER A 90 11.91 16.96 -3.48
N ILE A 91 10.87 16.32 -2.93
CA ILE A 91 9.78 15.73 -3.71
C ILE A 91 8.40 16.19 -3.23
N ALA A 92 8.08 16.00 -1.94
CA ALA A 92 6.73 16.26 -1.43
C ALA A 92 6.44 17.77 -1.28
N TYR A 93 7.40 18.55 -0.76
CA TYR A 93 7.25 20.00 -0.63
C TYR A 93 7.00 20.69 -1.98
N PRO A 94 7.77 20.45 -3.04
CA PRO A 94 7.49 21.01 -4.37
C PRO A 94 6.38 20.25 -5.13
N ASN A 95 5.70 19.27 -4.52
CA ASN A 95 4.61 18.48 -5.09
C ASN A 95 4.95 17.78 -6.41
N LEU A 96 6.12 17.17 -6.51
CA LEU A 96 6.61 16.54 -7.73
C LEU A 96 6.04 15.14 -7.97
N ARG A 97 5.86 14.79 -9.23
CA ARG A 97 5.36 13.46 -9.65
C ARG A 97 6.45 12.41 -9.51
N ALA A 98 6.53 11.77 -8.34
CA ALA A 98 7.38 10.61 -8.10
C ALA A 98 6.52 9.42 -7.61
N ARG A 99 6.94 8.19 -7.92
CA ARG A 99 6.24 6.96 -7.57
C ARG A 99 7.15 6.07 -6.75
N PHE A 100 6.80 5.86 -5.49
CA PHE A 100 7.59 5.05 -4.56
C PHE A 100 6.95 3.68 -4.43
N PHE A 101 7.63 2.64 -4.89
CA PHE A 101 7.18 1.25 -4.78
C PHE A 101 7.93 0.58 -3.62
N GLY A 102 7.27 0.52 -2.47
CA GLY A 102 7.78 -0.06 -1.24
C GLY A 102 7.42 -1.55 -1.13
N PHE A 103 8.41 -2.41 -1.34
CA PHE A 103 8.24 -3.86 -1.24
C PHE A 103 8.47 -4.36 0.19
N LEU A 104 7.95 -5.53 0.50
CA LEU A 104 8.00 -6.15 1.83
C LEU A 104 7.41 -5.28 2.95
N PRO A 105 6.18 -4.74 2.77
CA PRO A 105 5.54 -3.95 3.80
C PRO A 105 5.15 -4.82 5.01
N GLY A 106 5.12 -4.22 6.20
CA GLY A 106 4.72 -4.89 7.43
C GLY A 106 5.59 -6.11 7.75
N VAL A 107 4.94 -7.20 8.14
CA VAL A 107 5.59 -8.47 8.52
C VAL A 107 5.67 -9.49 7.38
N THR A 108 5.69 -9.04 6.13
CA THR A 108 5.79 -9.92 4.95
C THR A 108 7.19 -10.48 4.70
N THR A 109 8.17 -10.10 5.50
CA THR A 109 9.57 -10.56 5.44
C THR A 109 10.00 -11.23 6.73
N PRO A 110 10.83 -12.30 6.67
CA PRO A 110 11.41 -12.90 7.87
C PRO A 110 12.54 -12.07 8.51
N GLY A 111 12.94 -10.95 7.90
CA GLY A 111 14.14 -10.19 8.24
C GLY A 111 14.11 -9.41 9.57
N GLY A 112 13.01 -9.47 10.34
CA GLY A 112 12.86 -8.77 11.61
C GLY A 112 12.81 -7.25 11.47
N ALA A 113 12.97 -6.53 12.57
CA ALA A 113 12.78 -5.08 12.68
C ALA A 113 13.56 -4.24 11.65
N THR A 114 14.71 -4.74 11.16
CA THR A 114 15.52 -4.03 10.15
C THR A 114 14.93 -4.04 8.75
N HIS A 115 14.00 -4.98 8.48
CA HIS A 115 13.39 -5.17 7.15
C HIS A 115 11.85 -5.10 7.17
N GLN A 116 11.24 -5.02 8.34
CA GLN A 116 9.79 -4.93 8.51
C GLN A 116 9.36 -3.46 8.59
N ALA A 117 8.59 -3.02 7.58
CA ALA A 117 8.02 -1.68 7.52
C ALA A 117 6.67 -1.68 8.24
N ILE A 118 6.68 -1.48 9.56
CA ILE A 118 5.48 -1.54 10.40
C ILE A 118 4.90 -0.16 10.76
N GLU A 119 5.61 0.94 10.48
CA GLU A 119 5.22 2.32 10.78
C GLU A 119 5.17 3.24 9.54
N ASP A 120 5.44 2.72 8.35
CA ASP A 120 5.51 3.49 7.10
C ASP A 120 4.21 4.21 6.72
N LEU A 121 3.04 3.58 6.93
CA LEU A 121 1.76 4.25 6.67
C LEU A 121 1.57 5.47 7.57
N SER A 122 1.96 5.40 8.84
CA SER A 122 1.89 6.53 9.77
C SER A 122 2.69 7.72 9.25
N ILE A 123 3.92 7.47 8.85
CA ILE A 123 4.89 8.47 8.41
C ILE A 123 4.49 9.05 7.05
N MET A 124 4.13 8.19 6.09
CA MET A 124 3.74 8.64 4.75
C MET A 124 2.37 9.33 4.73
N ARG A 125 1.43 8.92 5.59
CA ARG A 125 0.14 9.61 5.72
C ARG A 125 0.29 11.01 6.30
N SER A 126 1.22 11.25 7.19
CA SER A 126 1.45 12.58 7.77
C SER A 126 2.10 13.58 6.80
N LEU A 127 2.79 13.09 5.76
CA LEU A 127 3.54 13.94 4.83
C LEU A 127 2.57 14.69 3.87
N PRO A 128 2.56 16.05 3.85
CA PRO A 128 1.74 16.81 2.90
C PRO A 128 1.97 16.37 1.44
N ASN A 129 0.96 16.50 0.60
CA ASN A 129 0.95 16.16 -0.83
C ASN A 129 1.13 14.66 -1.16
N MET A 130 1.57 13.83 -0.22
CA MET A 130 1.75 12.39 -0.46
C MET A 130 0.40 11.68 -0.58
N THR A 131 0.21 10.95 -1.67
CA THR A 131 -0.84 9.93 -1.79
C THR A 131 -0.31 8.59 -1.29
N VAL A 132 -1.10 7.84 -0.52
CA VAL A 132 -0.69 6.56 0.09
C VAL A 132 -1.64 5.45 -0.34
N VAL A 133 -1.08 4.40 -0.95
CA VAL A 133 -1.82 3.27 -1.52
C VAL A 133 -1.23 1.95 -1.04
N GLU A 134 -2.07 0.94 -0.83
CA GLU A 134 -1.65 -0.42 -0.48
C GLU A 134 -2.37 -1.46 -1.35
N CYS A 135 -1.61 -2.36 -1.99
CA CYS A 135 -2.14 -3.46 -2.78
C CYS A 135 -2.51 -4.64 -1.88
N GLY A 136 -3.69 -5.25 -2.11
CA GLY A 136 -4.17 -6.40 -1.33
C GLY A 136 -4.03 -7.74 -2.05
N ASP A 137 -3.97 -7.75 -3.38
CA ASP A 137 -3.92 -8.95 -4.20
C ASP A 137 -3.25 -8.74 -5.56
N ALA A 138 -3.29 -9.75 -6.42
CA ALA A 138 -2.73 -9.67 -7.78
C ALA A 138 -3.48 -8.67 -8.67
N THR A 139 -4.80 -8.53 -8.53
CA THR A 139 -5.61 -7.57 -9.30
C THR A 139 -5.23 -6.13 -8.96
N ASP A 140 -4.98 -5.86 -7.69
CA ASP A 140 -4.47 -4.55 -7.26
C ASP A 140 -3.07 -4.27 -7.85
N VAL A 141 -2.16 -5.25 -7.80
CA VAL A 141 -0.80 -5.10 -8.38
C VAL A 141 -0.86 -4.88 -9.90
N GLU A 142 -1.77 -5.54 -10.61
CA GLU A 142 -1.95 -5.36 -12.06
C GLU A 142 -2.51 -3.97 -12.41
N SER A 143 -3.35 -3.39 -11.56
CA SER A 143 -4.07 -2.15 -11.88
C SER A 143 -3.52 -0.89 -11.22
N VAL A 144 -2.66 -1.02 -10.20
CA VAL A 144 -2.14 0.13 -9.43
C VAL A 144 -1.38 1.12 -10.30
N LEU A 145 -0.62 0.66 -11.31
CA LEU A 145 0.18 1.54 -12.17
C LEU A 145 -0.69 2.54 -12.94
N ASP A 146 -1.79 2.05 -13.53
CA ASP A 146 -2.77 2.91 -14.22
C ASP A 146 -3.49 3.83 -13.23
N ALA A 147 -3.86 3.31 -12.07
CA ALA A 147 -4.59 4.07 -11.05
C ALA A 147 -3.78 5.27 -10.52
N ILE A 148 -2.45 5.12 -10.37
CA ILE A 148 -1.60 6.17 -9.82
C ILE A 148 -0.91 7.05 -10.88
N HIS A 149 -0.95 6.67 -12.17
CA HIS A 149 -0.17 7.37 -13.21
C HIS A 149 -0.48 8.86 -13.28
N ASN A 150 -1.76 9.22 -13.28
CA ASN A 150 -2.22 10.60 -13.41
C ASN A 150 -2.51 11.29 -12.07
N VAL A 151 -2.12 10.66 -10.94
CA VAL A 151 -2.22 11.33 -9.64
C VAL A 151 -1.18 12.43 -9.55
N ASP A 152 -1.62 13.64 -9.23
CA ASP A 152 -0.74 14.78 -9.00
C ASP A 152 0.10 14.58 -7.74
N GLY A 153 1.35 15.04 -7.80
CA GLY A 153 2.29 14.91 -6.69
C GLY A 153 2.83 13.47 -6.49
N PRO A 154 3.47 13.23 -5.34
CA PRO A 154 4.10 11.96 -5.03
C PRO A 154 3.10 10.89 -4.58
N VAL A 155 3.37 9.64 -4.94
CA VAL A 155 2.56 8.49 -4.52
C VAL A 155 3.46 7.42 -3.90
N TYR A 156 3.14 7.02 -2.67
CA TYR A 156 3.73 5.87 -2.00
C TYR A 156 2.81 4.65 -2.12
N VAL A 157 3.36 3.56 -2.63
CA VAL A 157 2.63 2.30 -2.84
C VAL A 157 3.28 1.18 -2.04
N ARG A 158 2.54 0.56 -1.14
CA ARG A 158 2.90 -0.71 -0.52
C ARG A 158 2.64 -1.84 -1.51
N MET A 159 3.72 -2.48 -1.99
CA MET A 159 3.69 -3.49 -3.04
C MET A 159 3.76 -4.90 -2.50
N LEU A 160 3.05 -5.80 -3.16
CA LEU A 160 3.20 -7.24 -3.01
C LEU A 160 4.22 -7.79 -4.02
N ARG A 161 4.84 -8.93 -3.70
CA ARG A 161 5.81 -9.61 -4.58
C ARG A 161 5.77 -11.13 -4.40
N GLY A 162 6.43 -11.84 -5.30
CA GLY A 162 6.55 -13.29 -5.30
C GLY A 162 5.25 -13.95 -5.74
N GLU A 163 4.80 -14.92 -4.99
CA GLU A 163 3.52 -15.60 -5.21
C GLU A 163 2.39 -14.82 -4.53
N ILE A 164 1.47 -14.31 -5.32
CA ILE A 164 0.39 -13.44 -4.87
C ILE A 164 -0.95 -14.08 -5.24
N PRO A 165 -1.91 -14.20 -4.28
CA PRO A 165 -3.25 -14.67 -4.58
C PRO A 165 -4.02 -13.63 -5.38
N ARG A 166 -4.92 -14.09 -6.25
CA ARG A 166 -5.97 -13.27 -6.84
C ARG A 166 -7.23 -13.42 -6.00
N LEU A 167 -7.60 -12.37 -5.29
CA LEU A 167 -8.80 -12.32 -4.45
C LEU A 167 -9.98 -11.69 -5.17
N PHE A 168 -9.73 -10.75 -6.07
CA PHE A 168 -10.72 -9.98 -6.80
C PHE A 168 -10.75 -10.35 -8.28
N ALA A 169 -11.90 -10.14 -8.94
CA ALA A 169 -12.01 -10.35 -10.37
C ALA A 169 -11.04 -9.41 -11.11
N LYS A 170 -10.50 -9.86 -12.24
CA LYS A 170 -9.50 -9.11 -13.02
C LYS A 170 -10.02 -7.75 -13.51
N GLU A 171 -11.31 -7.66 -13.70
CA GLU A 171 -12.03 -6.47 -14.14
C GLU A 171 -12.26 -5.45 -13.02
N GLU A 172 -12.18 -5.87 -11.77
CA GLU A 172 -12.33 -5.03 -10.58
C GLU A 172 -11.05 -4.23 -10.29
N LYS A 173 -10.63 -3.41 -11.25
CA LYS A 173 -9.42 -2.60 -11.16
C LYS A 173 -9.45 -1.64 -9.97
N MET A 174 -8.29 -1.42 -9.39
CA MET A 174 -8.09 -0.41 -8.34
C MET A 174 -8.49 0.98 -8.85
N GLN A 175 -9.18 1.73 -8.00
CA GLN A 175 -9.48 3.14 -8.19
C GLN A 175 -9.06 3.92 -6.94
N ILE A 176 -8.38 5.04 -7.13
CA ILE A 176 -7.96 5.89 -6.02
C ILE A 176 -9.19 6.40 -5.26
N SER A 177 -9.13 6.32 -3.93
CA SER A 177 -10.21 6.71 -3.01
C SER A 177 -11.54 5.97 -3.22
N ARG A 178 -11.49 4.72 -3.69
CA ARG A 178 -12.66 3.84 -3.81
C ARG A 178 -12.41 2.51 -3.12
N ALA A 179 -13.27 2.19 -2.17
CA ALA A 179 -13.27 0.90 -1.49
C ALA A 179 -14.03 -0.14 -2.32
N ARG A 180 -13.58 -1.42 -2.27
CA ARG A 180 -14.38 -2.55 -2.77
C ARG A 180 -15.28 -3.09 -1.68
N VAL A 181 -16.53 -3.37 -2.02
CA VAL A 181 -17.46 -4.07 -1.14
C VAL A 181 -17.30 -5.57 -1.30
N LEU A 182 -16.75 -6.23 -0.30
CA LEU A 182 -16.55 -7.69 -0.30
C LEU A 182 -17.73 -8.44 0.29
N SER A 183 -18.47 -7.82 1.20
CA SER A 183 -19.79 -8.30 1.63
C SER A 183 -20.64 -7.13 2.12
N GLN A 184 -21.96 -7.27 2.01
CA GLN A 184 -22.92 -6.29 2.52
C GLN A 184 -23.48 -6.75 3.86
N GLY A 185 -23.70 -5.81 4.77
CA GLY A 185 -24.24 -6.06 6.10
C GLY A 185 -24.34 -4.78 6.92
N ASP A 186 -24.85 -4.89 8.16
CA ASP A 186 -25.11 -3.73 9.01
C ASP A 186 -24.83 -3.94 10.50
N ASP A 187 -24.50 -5.15 10.95
CA ASP A 187 -24.11 -5.39 12.34
C ASP A 187 -22.72 -4.80 12.63
N VAL A 188 -21.75 -5.16 11.81
CA VAL A 188 -20.35 -4.75 11.96
C VAL A 188 -19.82 -4.26 10.62
N THR A 189 -19.14 -3.11 10.63
CA THR A 189 -18.31 -2.69 9.50
C THR A 189 -16.89 -3.16 9.72
N LEU A 190 -16.37 -3.99 8.82
CA LEU A 190 -15.00 -4.46 8.77
C LEU A 190 -14.27 -3.74 7.62
N ILE A 191 -13.18 -3.05 7.94
CA ILE A 191 -12.30 -2.41 6.96
C ILE A 191 -10.97 -3.14 6.98
N SER A 192 -10.57 -3.69 5.84
CA SER A 192 -9.27 -4.35 5.67
C SER A 192 -8.43 -3.68 4.60
N THR A 193 -7.11 -3.81 4.71
CA THR A 193 -6.15 -3.34 3.71
C THR A 193 -5.02 -4.35 3.52
N GLY A 194 -4.36 -4.28 2.36
CA GLY A 194 -3.22 -5.12 2.06
C GLY A 194 -3.50 -6.61 2.21
N ILE A 195 -2.48 -7.34 2.64
CA ILE A 195 -2.55 -8.81 2.82
C ILE A 195 -3.53 -9.26 3.89
N CYS A 196 -3.94 -8.38 4.81
CA CYS A 196 -4.93 -8.71 5.83
C CYS A 196 -6.33 -8.93 5.24
N THR A 197 -6.58 -8.50 4.01
CA THR A 197 -7.88 -8.67 3.36
C THR A 197 -8.25 -10.14 3.16
N GLU A 198 -7.31 -10.99 2.81
CA GLU A 198 -7.57 -12.43 2.66
C GLU A 198 -8.07 -13.06 3.97
N GLU A 199 -7.41 -12.77 5.10
CA GLU A 199 -7.83 -13.27 6.41
C GLU A 199 -9.17 -12.65 6.86
N ALA A 200 -9.37 -11.37 6.58
CA ALA A 200 -10.63 -10.68 6.83
C ALA A 200 -11.81 -11.31 6.05
N MET A 201 -11.58 -11.75 4.80
CA MET A 201 -12.59 -12.47 4.00
C MET A 201 -12.92 -13.82 4.62
N ARG A 202 -11.92 -14.58 5.11
CA ARG A 202 -12.14 -15.86 5.81
C ARG A 202 -12.93 -15.65 7.08
N ALA A 203 -12.56 -14.67 7.90
CA ALA A 203 -13.28 -14.31 9.12
C ALA A 203 -14.73 -13.88 8.83
N THR A 204 -14.93 -13.05 7.81
CA THR A 204 -16.26 -12.61 7.36
C THR A 204 -17.15 -13.79 7.02
N LYS A 205 -16.64 -14.78 6.26
CA LYS A 205 -17.40 -15.99 5.90
C LYS A 205 -17.87 -16.74 7.14
N VAL A 206 -16.95 -17.05 8.07
CA VAL A 206 -17.27 -17.80 9.29
C VAL A 206 -18.29 -17.06 10.17
N LEU A 207 -18.16 -15.74 10.31
CA LEU A 207 -19.06 -14.96 11.15
C LEU A 207 -20.45 -14.83 10.52
N ARG A 208 -20.56 -14.74 9.21
CA ARG A 208 -21.84 -14.74 8.49
C ARG A 208 -22.58 -16.06 8.65
N GLU A 209 -21.87 -17.19 8.62
CA GLU A 209 -22.44 -18.53 8.90
C GLU A 209 -23.00 -18.61 10.33
N ARG A 210 -22.49 -17.78 11.26
CA ARG A 210 -22.99 -17.63 12.64
C ARG A 210 -24.06 -16.54 12.80
N GLY A 211 -24.59 -16.01 11.70
CA GLY A 211 -25.67 -15.01 11.70
C GLY A 211 -25.23 -13.56 11.96
N VAL A 212 -23.94 -13.24 11.88
CA VAL A 212 -23.45 -11.85 11.99
C VAL A 212 -23.46 -11.19 10.62
N SER A 213 -24.19 -10.06 10.49
CA SER A 213 -24.27 -9.27 9.25
C SER A 213 -23.08 -8.33 9.13
N ILE A 214 -22.15 -8.61 8.20
CA ILE A 214 -20.89 -7.87 8.08
C ILE A 214 -20.84 -7.09 6.76
N GLN A 215 -20.66 -5.78 6.88
CA GLN A 215 -20.23 -4.89 5.81
C GLN A 215 -18.71 -4.97 5.74
N HIS A 216 -18.16 -5.68 4.76
CA HIS A 216 -16.71 -5.79 4.59
C HIS A 216 -16.24 -4.92 3.43
N LEU A 217 -15.38 -3.96 3.71
CA LEU A 217 -14.74 -3.07 2.76
C LEU A 217 -13.24 -3.37 2.66
N HIS A 218 -12.75 -3.57 1.45
CA HIS A 218 -11.33 -3.54 1.16
C HIS A 218 -10.93 -2.12 0.71
N VAL A 219 -9.99 -1.52 1.43
CA VAL A 219 -9.51 -0.16 1.16
C VAL A 219 -8.07 -0.21 0.67
N THR A 220 -7.83 0.36 -0.51
CA THR A 220 -6.48 0.46 -1.09
C THR A 220 -5.85 1.84 -0.89
N THR A 221 -6.65 2.90 -0.78
CA THR A 221 -6.15 4.28 -0.62
C THR A 221 -6.29 4.73 0.84
N LEU A 222 -5.14 4.94 1.50
CA LEU A 222 -5.09 5.37 2.89
C LEU A 222 -4.91 6.89 3.05
N LYS A 223 -4.49 7.55 1.96
CA LYS A 223 -4.48 9.01 1.84
C LYS A 223 -4.63 9.40 0.35
N PRO A 224 -5.66 10.19 0.02
CA PRO A 224 -6.74 10.63 0.89
C PRO A 224 -7.68 9.49 1.30
N PHE A 225 -8.10 9.46 2.56
CA PHE A 225 -9.08 8.49 3.08
C PHE A 225 -10.48 9.10 3.04
N SER A 226 -11.03 9.25 1.84
CA SER A 226 -12.16 10.15 1.57
C SER A 226 -13.36 9.49 0.87
N ASP A 227 -13.37 8.15 0.71
CA ASP A 227 -14.49 7.47 0.06
C ASP A 227 -15.79 7.64 0.89
N PRO A 228 -16.87 8.22 0.31
CA PRO A 228 -18.15 8.36 0.98
C PRO A 228 -18.74 7.02 1.45
N LEU A 229 -18.49 5.94 0.71
CA LEU A 229 -18.96 4.59 1.05
C LEU A 229 -18.40 4.11 2.40
N VAL A 230 -17.14 4.46 2.69
CA VAL A 230 -16.53 4.15 4.00
C VAL A 230 -17.33 4.86 5.09
N LEU A 231 -17.57 6.16 4.95
CA LEU A 231 -18.30 6.95 5.93
C LEU A 231 -19.73 6.44 6.15
N GLU A 232 -20.44 6.13 5.07
CA GLU A 232 -21.79 5.55 5.14
C GLU A 232 -21.81 4.22 5.87
N SER A 233 -20.82 3.35 5.59
CA SER A 233 -20.70 2.05 6.24
C SER A 233 -20.39 2.17 7.73
N LEU A 234 -19.52 3.12 8.12
CA LEU A 234 -19.23 3.44 9.52
C LEU A 234 -20.51 3.90 10.26
N ALA A 235 -21.29 4.77 9.63
CA ALA A 235 -22.53 5.31 10.22
C ALA A 235 -23.61 4.21 10.38
N LYS A 236 -23.71 3.25 9.46
CA LYS A 236 -24.71 2.17 9.47
C LYS A 236 -24.41 1.07 10.48
N ALA A 237 -23.15 0.82 10.85
CA ALA A 237 -22.75 -0.28 11.72
C ALA A 237 -23.50 -0.27 13.06
N LYS A 238 -24.27 -1.31 13.38
CA LYS A 238 -25.11 -1.38 14.60
C LYS A 238 -24.30 -1.69 15.86
N ARG A 239 -23.30 -2.59 15.76
CA ARG A 239 -22.52 -3.11 16.90
C ARG A 239 -21.15 -2.46 17.02
N GLY A 240 -20.57 -1.95 15.91
CA GLY A 240 -19.26 -1.30 15.91
C GLY A 240 -18.47 -1.53 14.63
N VAL A 241 -17.23 -1.11 14.68
CA VAL A 241 -16.29 -1.10 13.56
C VAL A 241 -15.05 -1.90 13.92
N ILE A 242 -14.53 -2.67 12.96
CA ILE A 242 -13.26 -3.39 13.07
C ILE A 242 -12.38 -2.94 11.91
N THR A 243 -11.11 -2.66 12.18
CA THR A 243 -10.09 -2.47 11.14
C THR A 243 -9.04 -3.57 11.21
N MET A 244 -8.48 -3.96 10.07
CA MET A 244 -7.49 -5.02 9.99
C MET A 244 -6.37 -4.63 9.04
N GLU A 245 -5.13 -4.55 9.56
CA GLU A 245 -3.97 -4.00 8.87
C GLU A 245 -2.66 -4.71 9.21
N ASN A 246 -1.78 -4.85 8.22
CA ASN A 246 -0.40 -5.35 8.40
C ASN A 246 0.54 -4.19 8.73
N HIS A 247 0.24 -3.50 9.82
CA HIS A 247 0.90 -2.28 10.26
C HIS A 247 0.68 -2.12 11.77
N THR A 248 1.45 -1.27 12.44
CA THR A 248 1.11 -0.89 13.81
C THR A 248 -0.28 -0.27 13.87
N VAL A 249 -0.99 -0.52 14.97
CA VAL A 249 -2.32 0.09 15.21
C VAL A 249 -2.29 1.61 15.40
N ILE A 250 -1.09 2.21 15.31
CA ILE A 250 -0.86 3.65 15.45
C ILE A 250 -0.60 4.25 14.06
N GLY A 251 -1.46 5.16 13.60
CA GLY A 251 -1.27 5.95 12.36
C GLY A 251 -1.66 5.25 11.05
N GLY A 252 -2.04 3.95 11.07
CA GLY A 252 -2.50 3.22 9.88
C GLY A 252 -4.00 3.37 9.59
N VAL A 253 -4.63 2.35 8.96
CA VAL A 253 -6.05 2.39 8.58
C VAL A 253 -6.98 2.50 9.77
N GLY A 254 -6.64 1.87 10.91
CA GLY A 254 -7.42 2.00 12.14
C GLY A 254 -7.46 3.41 12.67
N THR A 255 -6.35 4.14 12.58
CA THR A 255 -6.29 5.56 12.97
C THR A 255 -7.04 6.43 11.96
N ALA A 256 -6.87 6.23 10.66
CA ALA A 256 -7.63 6.94 9.63
C ALA A 256 -9.15 6.76 9.80
N THR A 257 -9.58 5.54 10.16
CA THR A 257 -10.99 5.26 10.46
C THR A 257 -11.47 6.01 11.70
N ALA A 258 -10.66 6.03 12.78
CA ALA A 258 -10.98 6.77 14.00
C ALA A 258 -11.10 8.29 13.74
N GLU A 259 -10.20 8.86 12.94
CA GLU A 259 -10.24 10.27 12.51
C GLU A 259 -11.56 10.57 11.80
N ARG A 260 -11.93 9.76 10.80
CA ARG A 260 -13.21 9.94 10.07
C ARG A 260 -14.44 9.79 10.96
N MET A 261 -14.41 8.83 11.89
CA MET A 261 -15.51 8.66 12.85
C MET A 261 -15.66 9.91 13.74
N ALA A 262 -14.54 10.43 14.26
CA ALA A 262 -14.53 11.62 15.12
C ALA A 262 -15.00 12.88 14.37
N GLU A 263 -14.47 13.13 13.16
CA GLU A 263 -14.85 14.28 12.32
C GLU A 263 -16.35 14.33 12.00
N HIS A 264 -17.01 13.16 11.95
CA HIS A 264 -18.43 13.05 11.59
C HIS A 264 -19.34 12.68 12.77
N GLY A 265 -18.82 12.73 14.01
CA GLY A 265 -19.63 12.47 15.22
C GLY A 265 -20.14 11.03 15.33
N ILE A 266 -19.43 10.05 14.74
CA ILE A 266 -19.82 8.63 14.78
C ILE A 266 -19.30 8.01 16.06
N GLY A 267 -20.09 7.99 17.12
CA GLY A 267 -19.78 7.48 18.45
C GLY A 267 -19.98 5.95 18.56
N LYS A 268 -19.20 5.15 17.84
CA LYS A 268 -19.27 3.68 17.87
C LYS A 268 -17.97 3.06 18.37
N LYS A 269 -18.06 1.82 18.91
CA LYS A 269 -16.87 1.07 19.31
C LYS A 269 -16.01 0.75 18.07
N LEU A 270 -14.74 1.11 18.13
CA LEU A 270 -13.72 0.74 17.13
C LEU A 270 -12.74 -0.25 17.74
N VAL A 271 -12.53 -1.37 17.05
CA VAL A 271 -11.49 -2.36 17.38
C VAL A 271 -10.46 -2.38 16.24
N LYS A 272 -9.21 -2.13 16.57
CA LYS A 272 -8.10 -2.16 15.61
C LYS A 272 -7.34 -3.48 15.73
N ILE A 273 -7.30 -4.27 14.68
CA ILE A 273 -6.51 -5.48 14.55
C ILE A 273 -5.28 -5.15 13.71
N GLY A 274 -4.11 -5.28 14.31
CA GLY A 274 -2.81 -4.96 13.73
C GLY A 274 -1.70 -5.20 14.74
N LEU A 275 -0.49 -4.81 14.40
CA LEU A 275 0.67 -4.94 15.27
C LEU A 275 0.54 -3.97 16.45
N GLN A 276 0.81 -4.48 17.67
CA GLN A 276 0.84 -3.66 18.87
C GLN A 276 2.12 -2.80 18.89
N ASP A 277 2.25 -1.92 19.85
CA ASP A 277 3.41 -1.03 20.02
C ASP A 277 4.67 -1.83 20.44
N THR A 278 5.20 -2.61 19.48
CA THR A 278 6.39 -3.43 19.65
C THR A 278 7.03 -3.76 18.30
N PHE A 279 8.35 -3.87 18.28
CA PHE A 279 9.06 -4.45 17.15
C PHE A 279 8.89 -5.96 17.10
N ILE A 280 8.71 -6.50 15.91
CA ILE A 280 8.51 -7.92 15.69
C ILE A 280 9.86 -8.57 15.36
N HIS A 281 10.15 -9.70 16.00
CA HIS A 281 11.35 -10.50 15.71
C HIS A 281 11.24 -11.19 14.34
N GLY A 282 12.40 -11.54 13.78
CA GLY A 282 12.46 -12.30 12.53
C GLY A 282 11.87 -13.71 12.72
N ALA A 283 10.90 -14.05 11.84
CA ALA A 283 10.28 -15.37 11.80
C ALA A 283 9.65 -15.62 10.43
N SER A 284 9.22 -16.85 10.15
CA SER A 284 8.51 -17.14 8.91
C SER A 284 7.17 -16.40 8.82
N LYS A 285 6.76 -15.99 7.61
CA LYS A 285 5.46 -15.31 7.40
C LYS A 285 4.27 -16.07 8.02
N PRO A 286 4.13 -17.42 7.88
CA PRO A 286 3.04 -18.15 8.52
C PRO A 286 3.03 -18.07 10.05
N TYR A 287 4.20 -17.93 10.68
CA TYR A 287 4.29 -17.74 12.14
C TYR A 287 3.89 -16.32 12.54
N LEU A 288 4.34 -15.31 11.78
CA LEU A 288 4.06 -13.90 12.08
C LEU A 288 2.60 -13.50 11.88
N MET A 289 1.86 -14.25 11.06
CA MET A 289 0.44 -14.00 10.74
C MET A 289 -0.54 -14.73 11.67
N ARG A 290 -0.05 -15.50 12.67
CA ARG A 290 -0.86 -16.16 13.69
C ARG A 290 -1.12 -15.26 14.89
#